data_d153f3829b73292e3d3b2bbbb09f7b26
#
_entry.id   d153f3829b73292e3d3b2bbbb09f7b26
#
_cell.length_a   1.000
_cell.length_b   1.000
_cell.length_c   1.000
_cell.angle_alpha   90.00
_cell.angle_beta   90.00
_cell.angle_gamma   90.00
#
_symmetry.space_group_name_H-M   'P 1'
#
loop_
_entity.id
_entity.type
_entity.pdbx_description
1 polymer ?
#
loop_
_entity_poly.entity_id
_entity_poly.type
_entity_poly.pdbx_seq_one_letter_code
_entity_poly.pdbx_strand_id
1 'polypeptide(L)'
;MQPAVVVTGASSGLGVEFARLAVAEGAKTVLIARNIADLQRLATEIDPSGQSTVVLGIDLAVPDAGENVARELSARGLYCHTLINNAGFGLFGDAVELDRASQLGIIAVNIRAATDLMLRFLPDMVERKAGRILNVASVAGFAPGPRMAVYFASKAYLVSLSQAFMQEVGGSGVTVTCLCPGPLRTPFLTRAGAQQARSFKLLRKLPVHEVARDGWEAMKAGRRLCVPGIGTKVAIAVTRFVPRSGVLAMVTRLQRGR
;
A
#
# COMPACT_ATOMS: atom_id res chain seq x y z
N MET A 1 26.10 6.29 3.91
CA MET A 1 24.68 6.61 3.68
C MET A 1 23.89 6.19 4.92
N GLN A 2 22.90 6.98 5.32
CA GLN A 2 22.05 6.72 6.49
C GLN A 2 20.81 5.88 6.08
N PRO A 3 20.39 4.91 6.91
CA PRO A 3 19.15 4.14 6.65
C PRO A 3 17.92 5.03 6.72
N ALA A 4 16.99 4.83 5.79
CA ALA A 4 15.73 5.56 5.75
C ALA A 4 14.53 4.62 5.58
N VAL A 5 13.39 5.02 6.14
CA VAL A 5 12.06 4.48 5.89
C VAL A 5 11.42 5.30 4.78
N VAL A 6 11.11 4.68 3.66
CA VAL A 6 10.46 5.33 2.51
C VAL A 6 8.98 4.98 2.53
N VAL A 7 8.11 5.99 2.68
CA VAL A 7 6.65 5.82 2.75
C VAL A 7 6.01 6.45 1.52
N THR A 8 5.44 5.65 0.63
CA THR A 8 4.68 6.14 -0.51
C THR A 8 3.21 6.37 -0.15
N GLY A 9 2.59 7.40 -0.74
CA GLY A 9 1.22 7.79 -0.41
C GLY A 9 1.08 8.34 1.01
N ALA A 10 2.11 9.01 1.53
CA ALA A 10 2.18 9.51 2.90
C ALA A 10 1.22 10.67 3.22
N SER A 11 0.51 11.22 2.23
CA SER A 11 -0.37 12.37 2.43
C SER A 11 -1.74 12.04 3.04
N SER A 12 -2.11 10.76 3.21
CA SER A 12 -3.42 10.39 3.76
C SER A 12 -3.50 8.94 4.23
N GLY A 13 -4.47 8.64 5.09
CA GLY A 13 -4.83 7.28 5.49
C GLY A 13 -3.69 6.51 6.16
N LEU A 14 -3.46 5.27 5.71
CA LEU A 14 -2.42 4.40 6.28
C LEU A 14 -1.02 5.00 6.14
N GLY A 15 -0.73 5.73 5.05
CA GLY A 15 0.57 6.35 4.83
C GLY A 15 0.95 7.36 5.91
N VAL A 16 -0.02 8.14 6.39
CA VAL A 16 0.16 9.06 7.54
C VAL A 16 0.53 8.28 8.79
N GLU A 17 -0.21 7.21 9.09
CA GLU A 17 0.05 6.41 10.28
C GLU A 17 1.40 5.68 10.24
N PHE A 18 1.80 5.17 9.07
CA PHE A 18 3.13 4.59 8.92
C PHE A 18 4.26 5.62 9.09
N ALA A 19 4.06 6.84 8.59
CA ALA A 19 5.01 7.92 8.80
C ALA A 19 5.15 8.27 10.30
N ARG A 20 4.03 8.34 11.03
CA ARG A 20 4.02 8.56 12.49
C ARG A 20 4.77 7.45 13.23
N LEU A 21 4.51 6.18 12.89
CA LEU A 21 5.19 5.04 13.50
C LEU A 21 6.70 5.07 13.26
N ALA A 22 7.11 5.36 12.01
CA ALA A 22 8.53 5.43 11.66
C ALA A 22 9.28 6.54 12.41
N VAL A 23 8.70 7.75 12.47
CA VAL A 23 9.30 8.88 13.19
C VAL A 23 9.30 8.64 14.70
N ALA A 24 8.24 8.06 15.26
CA ALA A 24 8.17 7.72 16.67
C ALA A 24 9.23 6.69 17.12
N GLU A 25 9.70 5.82 16.19
CA GLU A 25 10.84 4.91 16.43
C GLU A 25 12.21 5.57 16.10
N GLY A 26 12.26 6.87 15.84
CA GLY A 26 13.49 7.61 15.57
C GLY A 26 14.08 7.40 14.17
N ALA A 27 13.30 6.83 13.23
CA ALA A 27 13.80 6.55 11.90
C ALA A 27 13.81 7.81 11.01
N LYS A 28 14.87 7.97 10.20
CA LYS A 28 14.87 8.93 9.09
C LYS A 28 13.79 8.51 8.11
N THR A 29 12.77 9.35 7.90
CA THR A 29 11.54 9.00 7.18
C THR A 29 11.33 9.88 5.95
N VAL A 30 11.23 9.25 4.79
CA VAL A 30 11.00 9.91 3.51
C VAL A 30 9.53 9.79 3.14
N LEU A 31 8.84 10.92 3.06
CA LEU A 31 7.42 11.04 2.79
C LEU A 31 7.20 11.34 1.30
N ILE A 32 6.54 10.44 0.59
CA ILE A 32 6.32 10.57 -0.87
C ILE A 32 4.83 10.67 -1.17
N ALA A 33 4.42 11.75 -1.84
CA ALA A 33 3.10 11.91 -2.47
C ALA A 33 3.14 13.07 -3.47
N ARG A 34 2.06 13.27 -4.22
CA ARG A 34 1.93 14.38 -5.17
C ARG A 34 1.71 15.73 -4.50
N ASN A 35 0.93 15.75 -3.42
CA ASN A 35 0.59 16.98 -2.71
C ASN A 35 1.67 17.30 -1.66
N ILE A 36 2.56 18.20 -2.02
CA ILE A 36 3.66 18.65 -1.16
C ILE A 36 3.13 19.36 0.10
N ALA A 37 2.07 20.16 -0.01
CA ALA A 37 1.52 20.90 1.12
C ALA A 37 0.98 19.95 2.21
N ASP A 38 0.31 18.85 1.83
CA ASP A 38 -0.14 17.82 2.78
C ASP A 38 1.04 17.11 3.44
N LEU A 39 2.11 16.84 2.69
CA LEU A 39 3.34 16.22 3.22
C LEU A 39 4.07 17.13 4.19
N GLN A 40 4.19 18.42 3.87
CA GLN A 40 4.84 19.43 4.73
C GLN A 40 4.08 19.60 6.04
N ARG A 41 2.73 19.66 5.98
CA ARG A 41 1.89 19.73 7.17
C ARG A 41 2.08 18.50 8.06
N LEU A 42 2.09 17.29 7.46
CA LEU A 42 2.37 16.05 8.18
C LEU A 42 3.78 16.08 8.80
N ALA A 43 4.80 16.45 8.02
CA ALA A 43 6.18 16.52 8.49
C ALA A 43 6.32 17.45 9.71
N THR A 44 5.75 18.65 9.65
CA THR A 44 5.75 19.59 10.78
C THR A 44 5.04 19.03 12.02
N GLU A 45 3.96 18.28 11.81
CA GLU A 45 3.19 17.67 12.90
C GLU A 45 3.96 16.56 13.61
N ILE A 46 4.59 15.63 12.84
CA ILE A 46 5.23 14.43 13.40
C ILE A 46 6.71 14.63 13.75
N ASP A 47 7.34 15.66 13.19
CA ASP A 47 8.76 16.02 13.39
C ASP A 47 8.92 17.53 13.44
N PRO A 48 8.53 18.18 14.54
CA PRO A 48 8.68 19.64 14.67
C PRO A 48 10.13 20.13 14.56
N SER A 49 11.11 19.26 14.79
CA SER A 49 12.53 19.60 14.66
C SER A 49 12.99 19.66 13.19
N GLY A 50 12.27 19.02 12.26
CA GLY A 50 12.65 18.88 10.86
C GLY A 50 13.85 17.97 10.60
N GLN A 51 14.33 17.26 11.62
CA GLN A 51 15.55 16.45 11.50
C GLN A 51 15.31 15.01 11.01
N SER A 52 14.13 14.47 11.27
CA SER A 52 13.78 13.08 10.99
C SER A 52 13.04 12.88 9.67
N THR A 53 12.39 13.91 9.14
CA THR A 53 11.58 13.79 7.92
C THR A 53 12.22 14.42 6.69
N VAL A 54 11.92 13.84 5.52
CA VAL A 54 12.23 14.37 4.19
C VAL A 54 10.96 14.32 3.36
N VAL A 55 10.58 15.44 2.75
CA VAL A 55 9.38 15.54 1.89
C VAL A 55 9.78 15.48 0.42
N LEU A 56 9.18 14.56 -0.34
CA LEU A 56 9.38 14.43 -1.78
C LEU A 56 8.03 14.48 -2.51
N GLY A 57 7.82 15.56 -3.27
CA GLY A 57 6.66 15.74 -4.14
C GLY A 57 6.83 14.98 -5.45
N ILE A 58 6.53 13.68 -5.48
CA ILE A 58 6.71 12.83 -6.66
C ILE A 58 5.37 12.21 -7.08
N ASP A 59 5.04 12.31 -8.37
CA ASP A 59 3.95 11.55 -8.96
C ASP A 59 4.45 10.15 -9.35
N LEU A 60 3.96 9.15 -8.65
CA LEU A 60 4.32 7.76 -8.91
C LEU A 60 3.66 7.18 -10.18
N ALA A 61 2.79 7.94 -10.85
CA ALA A 61 2.21 7.51 -12.11
C ALA A 61 3.15 7.70 -13.32
N VAL A 62 4.23 8.48 -13.20
CA VAL A 62 5.19 8.66 -14.30
C VAL A 62 6.19 7.50 -14.37
N PRO A 63 6.74 7.18 -15.57
CA PRO A 63 7.60 6.01 -15.76
C PRO A 63 8.88 6.03 -14.92
N ASP A 64 9.51 7.17 -14.77
CA ASP A 64 10.80 7.40 -14.10
C ASP A 64 10.66 7.73 -12.60
N ALA A 65 9.47 7.56 -12.03
CA ALA A 65 9.22 7.89 -10.63
C ALA A 65 10.15 7.19 -9.65
N GLY A 66 10.40 5.89 -9.85
CA GLY A 66 11.29 5.12 -8.98
C GLY A 66 12.75 5.57 -9.09
N GLU A 67 13.20 5.93 -10.29
CA GLU A 67 14.53 6.51 -10.51
C GLU A 67 14.66 7.86 -9.79
N ASN A 68 13.65 8.70 -9.91
CA ASN A 68 13.60 9.99 -9.22
C ASN A 68 13.68 9.81 -7.70
N VAL A 69 12.96 8.83 -7.13
CA VAL A 69 13.05 8.50 -5.70
C VAL A 69 14.47 8.08 -5.32
N ALA A 70 15.09 7.17 -6.07
CA ALA A 70 16.44 6.70 -5.77
C ALA A 70 17.49 7.82 -5.85
N ARG A 71 17.40 8.68 -6.86
CA ARG A 71 18.27 9.86 -7.03
C ARG A 71 18.13 10.83 -5.84
N GLU A 72 16.90 11.12 -5.42
CA GLU A 72 16.61 12.00 -4.28
C GLU A 72 17.14 11.44 -2.95
N LEU A 73 17.07 10.13 -2.74
CA LEU A 73 17.66 9.48 -1.58
C LEU A 73 19.19 9.62 -1.62
N SER A 74 19.82 9.24 -2.73
CA SER A 74 21.28 9.29 -2.91
C SER A 74 21.83 10.70 -2.72
N ALA A 75 21.19 11.72 -3.29
CA ALA A 75 21.58 13.12 -3.16
C ALA A 75 21.59 13.62 -1.71
N ARG A 76 20.82 12.96 -0.82
CA ARG A 76 20.76 13.26 0.61
C ARG A 76 21.60 12.34 1.49
N GLY A 77 22.41 11.48 0.88
CA GLY A 77 23.20 10.49 1.62
C GLY A 77 22.36 9.43 2.31
N LEU A 78 21.14 9.15 1.80
CA LEU A 78 20.22 8.16 2.35
C LEU A 78 20.20 6.90 1.48
N TYR A 79 19.87 5.75 2.10
CA TYR A 79 19.48 4.53 1.39
C TYR A 79 18.16 3.97 1.93
N CYS A 80 17.41 3.28 1.09
CA CYS A 80 16.13 2.68 1.47
C CYS A 80 16.37 1.40 2.28
N HIS A 81 16.28 1.48 3.61
CA HIS A 81 16.29 0.33 4.51
C HIS A 81 14.90 -0.30 4.65
N THR A 82 13.87 0.52 4.68
CA THR A 82 12.48 0.04 4.77
C THR A 82 11.63 0.74 3.72
N LEU A 83 10.98 -0.04 2.86
CA LEU A 83 10.07 0.44 1.84
C LEU A 83 8.62 0.14 2.22
N ILE A 84 7.79 1.17 2.33
CA ILE A 84 6.35 1.05 2.51
C ILE A 84 5.63 1.46 1.23
N ASN A 85 5.33 0.47 0.39
CA ASN A 85 4.51 0.61 -0.81
C ASN A 85 3.04 0.73 -0.42
N ASN A 86 2.63 1.94 -0.02
CA ASN A 86 1.27 2.24 0.39
C ASN A 86 0.51 3.05 -0.65
N ALA A 87 1.19 3.79 -1.52
CA ALA A 87 0.52 4.56 -2.56
C ALA A 87 -0.40 3.68 -3.41
N GLY A 88 -1.61 4.16 -3.63
CA GLY A 88 -2.59 3.46 -4.45
C GLY A 88 -3.95 4.12 -4.40
N PHE A 89 -4.71 3.90 -5.45
CA PHE A 89 -6.09 4.38 -5.55
C PHE A 89 -6.96 3.37 -6.31
N GLY A 90 -8.25 3.60 -6.30
CA GLY A 90 -9.23 2.82 -7.04
C GLY A 90 -10.31 3.71 -7.62
N LEU A 91 -11.07 3.19 -8.55
CA LEU A 91 -12.25 3.82 -9.15
C LEU A 91 -13.44 2.88 -9.02
N PHE A 92 -14.60 3.43 -8.74
CA PHE A 92 -15.84 2.69 -8.62
C PHE A 92 -16.81 3.11 -9.71
N GLY A 93 -17.21 2.17 -10.54
CA GLY A 93 -18.12 2.34 -11.69
C GLY A 93 -17.94 1.20 -12.68
N ASP A 94 -18.83 1.11 -13.64
CA ASP A 94 -18.73 0.13 -14.71
C ASP A 94 -17.56 0.50 -15.64
N ALA A 95 -16.76 -0.48 -16.04
CA ALA A 95 -15.48 -0.25 -16.74
C ALA A 95 -15.65 0.55 -18.05
N VAL A 96 -16.81 0.43 -18.69
CA VAL A 96 -17.13 1.14 -19.94
C VAL A 96 -17.49 2.62 -19.70
N GLU A 97 -17.87 3.00 -18.48
CA GLU A 97 -18.25 4.36 -18.09
C GLU A 97 -17.09 5.13 -17.45
N LEU A 98 -16.09 4.42 -16.92
CA LEU A 98 -14.95 5.04 -16.28
C LEU A 98 -13.92 5.52 -17.31
N ASP A 99 -13.33 6.70 -17.03
CA ASP A 99 -12.26 7.23 -17.86
C ASP A 99 -11.10 6.24 -18.01
N ARG A 100 -10.70 5.98 -19.27
CA ARG A 100 -9.64 5.03 -19.61
C ARG A 100 -8.29 5.43 -19.01
N ALA A 101 -7.91 6.71 -19.07
CA ALA A 101 -6.61 7.18 -18.56
C ALA A 101 -6.53 6.99 -17.04
N SER A 102 -7.62 7.28 -16.31
CA SER A 102 -7.71 7.06 -14.88
C SER A 102 -7.62 5.58 -14.50
N GLN A 103 -8.24 4.66 -15.27
CA GLN A 103 -8.10 3.22 -15.06
C GLN A 103 -6.65 2.74 -15.27
N LEU A 104 -5.97 3.22 -16.33
CA LEU A 104 -4.55 2.94 -16.57
C LEU A 104 -3.65 3.56 -15.50
N GLY A 105 -4.04 4.70 -14.93
CA GLY A 105 -3.39 5.30 -13.77
C GLY A 105 -3.37 4.40 -12.54
N ILE A 106 -4.41 3.58 -12.32
CA ILE A 106 -4.38 2.56 -11.25
C ILE A 106 -3.24 1.56 -11.50
N ILE A 107 -3.06 1.09 -12.73
CA ILE A 107 -1.96 0.17 -13.08
C ILE A 107 -0.61 0.86 -12.88
N ALA A 108 -0.48 2.12 -13.31
CA ALA A 108 0.75 2.87 -13.18
C ALA A 108 1.19 3.01 -11.71
N VAL A 109 0.26 3.36 -10.80
CA VAL A 109 0.60 3.57 -9.39
C VAL A 109 0.61 2.26 -8.59
N ASN A 110 -0.48 1.45 -8.67
CA ASN A 110 -0.63 0.29 -7.80
C ASN A 110 0.25 -0.90 -8.20
N ILE A 111 0.63 -0.99 -9.48
CA ILE A 111 1.42 -2.11 -10.03
C ILE A 111 2.82 -1.63 -10.40
N ARG A 112 2.95 -0.80 -11.45
CA ARG A 112 4.25 -0.43 -12.01
C ARG A 112 5.14 0.23 -10.96
N ALA A 113 4.69 1.31 -10.32
CA ALA A 113 5.51 2.05 -9.37
C ALA A 113 5.89 1.19 -8.14
N ALA A 114 4.95 0.42 -7.60
CA ALA A 114 5.23 -0.48 -6.48
C ALA A 114 6.27 -1.54 -6.86
N THR A 115 6.17 -2.12 -8.06
CA THR A 115 7.11 -3.12 -8.57
C THR A 115 8.48 -2.50 -8.84
N ASP A 116 8.54 -1.33 -9.51
CA ASP A 116 9.80 -0.64 -9.81
C ASP A 116 10.56 -0.27 -8.53
N LEU A 117 9.90 0.29 -7.52
CA LEU A 117 10.52 0.61 -6.24
C LEU A 117 11.07 -0.65 -5.54
N MET A 118 10.33 -1.77 -5.57
CA MET A 118 10.83 -3.03 -5.01
C MET A 118 12.08 -3.52 -5.75
N LEU A 119 12.01 -3.63 -7.08
CA LEU A 119 13.13 -4.11 -7.91
C LEU A 119 14.37 -3.22 -7.78
N ARG A 120 14.18 -1.93 -7.58
CA ARG A 120 15.25 -0.95 -7.45
C ARG A 120 15.97 -1.01 -6.10
N PHE A 121 15.24 -1.20 -5.01
CA PHE A 121 15.84 -1.20 -3.67
C PHE A 121 16.21 -2.58 -3.14
N LEU A 122 15.60 -3.64 -3.67
CA LEU A 122 15.84 -5.00 -3.22
C LEU A 122 17.31 -5.46 -3.34
N PRO A 123 18.05 -5.18 -4.44
CA PRO A 123 19.45 -5.58 -4.55
C PRO A 123 20.34 -5.02 -3.44
N ASP A 124 20.25 -3.71 -3.13
CA ASP A 124 21.01 -3.07 -2.05
C ASP A 124 20.63 -3.63 -0.66
N MET A 125 19.34 -3.93 -0.44
CA MET A 125 18.90 -4.58 0.80
C MET A 125 19.50 -5.98 0.96
N VAL A 126 19.56 -6.77 -0.11
CA VAL A 126 20.14 -8.12 -0.12
C VAL A 126 21.65 -8.06 0.11
N GLU A 127 22.36 -7.15 -0.55
CA GLU A 127 23.80 -6.93 -0.35
C GLU A 127 24.13 -6.56 1.09
N ARG A 128 23.32 -5.68 1.69
CA ARG A 128 23.44 -5.29 3.11
C ARG A 128 22.97 -6.36 4.09
N LYS A 129 22.36 -7.43 3.62
CA LYS A 129 21.71 -8.45 4.44
C LYS A 129 20.71 -7.87 5.45
N ALA A 130 20.10 -6.76 5.11
CA ALA A 130 19.17 -6.02 5.97
C ALA A 130 18.22 -5.18 5.14
N GLY A 131 16.92 -5.40 5.30
CA GLY A 131 15.88 -4.62 4.63
C GLY A 131 14.48 -5.12 4.95
N ARG A 132 13.51 -4.24 4.81
CA ARG A 132 12.09 -4.57 4.99
C ARG A 132 11.25 -3.93 3.91
N ILE A 133 10.32 -4.70 3.38
CA ILE A 133 9.32 -4.21 2.43
C ILE A 133 7.93 -4.51 2.98
N LEU A 134 7.09 -3.49 3.09
CA LEU A 134 5.67 -3.60 3.40
C LEU A 134 4.86 -3.17 2.19
N ASN A 135 4.17 -4.12 1.56
CA ASN A 135 3.24 -3.84 0.48
C ASN A 135 1.81 -3.75 1.02
N VAL A 136 1.17 -2.59 0.86
CA VAL A 136 -0.23 -2.38 1.24
C VAL A 136 -1.14 -2.83 0.10
N ALA A 137 -1.53 -4.10 0.16
CA ALA A 137 -2.52 -4.68 -0.75
C ALA A 137 -3.96 -4.37 -0.28
N SER A 138 -4.84 -5.35 -0.22
CA SER A 138 -6.21 -5.27 0.27
C SER A 138 -6.82 -6.67 0.30
N VAL A 139 -7.90 -6.85 1.05
CA VAL A 139 -8.79 -8.02 0.91
C VAL A 139 -9.37 -8.14 -0.51
N ALA A 140 -9.44 -7.06 -1.25
CA ALA A 140 -9.80 -7.03 -2.67
C ALA A 140 -8.86 -7.91 -3.54
N GLY A 141 -7.65 -8.19 -3.09
CA GLY A 141 -6.70 -9.07 -3.79
C GLY A 141 -7.07 -10.55 -3.79
N PHE A 142 -8.10 -10.96 -3.05
CA PHE A 142 -8.50 -12.38 -2.94
C PHE A 142 -9.76 -12.75 -3.73
N ALA A 143 -10.37 -11.80 -4.44
CA ALA A 143 -11.59 -12.02 -5.21
C ALA A 143 -11.65 -11.15 -6.46
N PRO A 144 -12.40 -11.51 -7.51
CA PRO A 144 -12.74 -10.59 -8.59
C PRO A 144 -13.72 -9.52 -8.09
N GLY A 145 -13.54 -8.25 -8.52
CA GLY A 145 -14.35 -7.13 -8.05
C GLY A 145 -15.05 -6.37 -9.19
N PRO A 146 -16.26 -6.78 -9.62
CA PRO A 146 -17.07 -5.98 -10.54
C PRO A 146 -17.20 -4.53 -10.07
N ARG A 147 -17.25 -3.57 -10.98
CA ARG A 147 -17.26 -2.12 -10.73
C ARG A 147 -15.99 -1.53 -10.09
N MET A 148 -15.00 -2.36 -9.76
CA MET A 148 -13.66 -1.96 -9.33
C MET A 148 -12.61 -2.93 -9.93
N ALA A 149 -12.83 -3.42 -11.13
CA ALA A 149 -12.09 -4.53 -11.71
C ALA A 149 -10.58 -4.30 -11.72
N VAL A 150 -10.12 -3.15 -12.23
CA VAL A 150 -8.69 -2.83 -12.30
C VAL A 150 -8.07 -2.72 -10.90
N TYR A 151 -8.79 -2.14 -9.94
CA TYR A 151 -8.30 -2.05 -8.55
C TYR A 151 -8.14 -3.43 -7.91
N PHE A 152 -9.17 -4.30 -7.99
CA PHE A 152 -9.09 -5.66 -7.42
C PHE A 152 -7.95 -6.45 -8.07
N ALA A 153 -7.84 -6.38 -9.39
CA ALA A 153 -6.75 -7.02 -10.12
C ALA A 153 -5.37 -6.49 -9.69
N SER A 154 -5.23 -5.18 -9.49
CA SER A 154 -3.97 -4.58 -9.02
C SER A 154 -3.59 -5.05 -7.62
N LYS A 155 -4.58 -5.26 -6.73
CA LYS A 155 -4.33 -5.76 -5.38
C LYS A 155 -4.04 -7.26 -5.37
N ALA A 156 -4.65 -8.04 -6.27
CA ALA A 156 -4.30 -9.46 -6.47
C ALA A 156 -2.86 -9.63 -6.98
N TYR A 157 -2.45 -8.78 -7.94
CA TYR A 157 -1.07 -8.71 -8.40
C TYR A 157 -0.09 -8.50 -7.24
N LEU A 158 -0.37 -7.49 -6.40
CA LEU A 158 0.53 -7.13 -5.29
C LEU A 158 0.60 -8.22 -4.22
N VAL A 159 -0.51 -8.93 -3.95
CA VAL A 159 -0.51 -10.10 -3.06
C VAL A 159 0.39 -11.20 -3.61
N SER A 160 0.24 -11.55 -4.90
CA SER A 160 1.02 -12.60 -5.56
C SER A 160 2.51 -12.24 -5.61
N LEU A 161 2.84 -11.01 -6.04
CA LEU A 161 4.21 -10.51 -6.13
C LEU A 161 4.91 -10.52 -4.77
N SER A 162 4.22 -10.06 -3.72
CA SER A 162 4.78 -10.03 -2.36
C SER A 162 5.15 -11.43 -1.86
N GLN A 163 4.31 -12.43 -2.15
CA GLN A 163 4.54 -13.81 -1.74
C GLN A 163 5.73 -14.43 -2.49
N ALA A 164 5.86 -14.15 -3.79
CA ALA A 164 6.98 -14.61 -4.61
C ALA A 164 8.30 -14.00 -4.12
N PHE A 165 8.38 -12.69 -4.01
CA PHE A 165 9.59 -11.98 -3.57
C PHE A 165 10.05 -12.41 -2.19
N MET A 166 9.11 -12.62 -1.26
CA MET A 166 9.47 -13.12 0.06
C MET A 166 10.15 -14.50 0.01
N GLN A 167 9.70 -15.39 -0.88
CA GLN A 167 10.32 -16.70 -1.05
C GLN A 167 11.70 -16.57 -1.68
N GLU A 168 11.84 -15.68 -2.68
CA GLU A 168 13.10 -15.43 -3.39
C GLU A 168 14.18 -14.83 -2.48
N VAL A 169 13.80 -13.92 -1.56
CA VAL A 169 14.76 -13.30 -0.61
C VAL A 169 14.94 -14.08 0.68
N GLY A 170 14.35 -15.26 0.79
CA GLY A 170 14.46 -16.11 1.97
C GLY A 170 15.92 -16.36 2.38
N GLY A 171 16.27 -16.08 3.64
CA GLY A 171 17.63 -16.24 4.14
C GLY A 171 18.61 -15.08 3.83
N SER A 172 18.21 -14.10 3.03
CA SER A 172 19.07 -12.93 2.69
C SER A 172 19.15 -11.85 3.77
N GLY A 173 18.38 -11.97 4.87
CA GLY A 173 18.22 -10.91 5.86
C GLY A 173 17.15 -9.86 5.48
N VAL A 174 16.51 -10.00 4.32
CA VAL A 174 15.43 -9.12 3.86
C VAL A 174 14.08 -9.78 4.11
N THR A 175 13.08 -8.98 4.48
CA THR A 175 11.71 -9.45 4.67
C THR A 175 10.73 -8.67 3.78
N VAL A 176 9.75 -9.39 3.22
CA VAL A 176 8.64 -8.79 2.47
C VAL A 176 7.33 -9.17 3.14
N THR A 177 6.56 -8.19 3.55
CA THR A 177 5.26 -8.36 4.20
C THR A 177 4.15 -7.80 3.32
N CYS A 178 3.09 -8.56 3.13
CA CYS A 178 1.89 -8.12 2.45
C CYS A 178 0.80 -7.80 3.48
N LEU A 179 0.42 -6.53 3.60
CA LEU A 179 -0.71 -6.08 4.42
C LEU A 179 -1.98 -6.06 3.58
N CYS A 180 -3.01 -6.77 4.03
CA CYS A 180 -4.29 -6.89 3.34
C CYS A 180 -5.43 -6.36 4.21
N PRO A 181 -5.61 -5.04 4.32
CA PRO A 181 -6.68 -4.46 5.10
C PRO A 181 -8.06 -4.70 4.47
N GLY A 182 -9.08 -4.80 5.33
CA GLY A 182 -10.46 -4.60 4.94
C GLY A 182 -10.79 -3.13 4.69
N PRO A 183 -12.07 -2.76 4.53
CA PRO A 183 -12.47 -1.37 4.38
C PRO A 183 -12.07 -0.52 5.58
N LEU A 184 -11.49 0.66 5.31
CA LEU A 184 -11.05 1.61 6.32
C LEU A 184 -11.80 2.94 6.19
N ARG A 185 -11.84 3.72 7.27
CA ARG A 185 -12.33 5.10 7.26
C ARG A 185 -11.22 6.04 6.80
N THR A 186 -11.01 6.12 5.49
CA THR A 186 -10.00 6.98 4.86
C THR A 186 -10.60 7.75 3.70
N PRO A 187 -9.96 8.82 3.22
CA PRO A 187 -10.35 9.53 2.00
C PRO A 187 -10.37 8.66 0.73
N PHE A 188 -9.83 7.44 0.79
CA PHE A 188 -9.80 6.48 -0.33
C PHE A 188 -11.20 6.23 -0.91
N LEU A 189 -12.20 5.98 -0.05
CA LEU A 189 -13.57 5.68 -0.51
C LEU A 189 -14.21 6.87 -1.22
N THR A 190 -13.96 8.07 -0.73
CA THR A 190 -14.45 9.32 -1.34
C THR A 190 -13.80 9.54 -2.69
N ARG A 191 -12.47 9.41 -2.76
CA ARG A 191 -11.70 9.56 -4.00
C ARG A 191 -12.05 8.50 -5.05
N ALA A 192 -12.38 7.29 -4.62
CA ALA A 192 -12.81 6.20 -5.51
C ALA A 192 -14.25 6.34 -6.01
N GLY A 193 -15.05 7.26 -5.45
CA GLY A 193 -16.51 7.33 -5.74
C GLY A 193 -17.31 6.17 -5.15
N ALA A 194 -16.73 5.43 -4.19
CA ALA A 194 -17.27 4.15 -3.69
C ALA A 194 -18.16 4.28 -2.45
N GLN A 195 -18.52 5.51 -2.02
CA GLN A 195 -19.27 5.72 -0.78
C GLN A 195 -20.65 5.05 -0.77
N GLN A 196 -21.24 4.85 -1.94
CA GLN A 196 -22.58 4.25 -2.09
C GLN A 196 -22.54 2.72 -2.18
N ALA A 197 -21.37 2.11 -2.38
CA ALA A 197 -21.28 0.65 -2.50
C ALA A 197 -21.69 -0.03 -1.17
N ARG A 198 -22.57 -1.00 -1.27
CA ARG A 198 -23.15 -1.73 -0.13
C ARG A 198 -22.08 -2.43 0.72
N SER A 199 -21.02 -2.92 0.09
CA SER A 199 -19.87 -3.52 0.76
C SER A 199 -19.24 -2.61 1.80
N PHE A 200 -19.12 -1.31 1.51
CA PHE A 200 -18.52 -0.33 2.43
C PHE A 200 -19.47 0.14 3.53
N LYS A 201 -20.78 -0.07 3.37
CA LYS A 201 -21.78 0.23 4.41
C LYS A 201 -21.93 -0.91 5.41
N LEU A 202 -21.83 -2.17 4.95
CA LEU A 202 -22.08 -3.36 5.75
C LEU A 202 -20.85 -3.88 6.52
N LEU A 203 -19.64 -3.68 5.99
CA LEU A 203 -18.44 -4.20 6.60
C LEU A 203 -17.96 -3.29 7.75
N ARG A 204 -17.61 -3.90 8.88
CA ARG A 204 -16.99 -3.19 10.01
C ARG A 204 -15.67 -2.58 9.57
N LYS A 205 -15.57 -1.27 9.72
CA LYS A 205 -14.34 -0.52 9.42
C LYS A 205 -13.47 -0.50 10.66
N LEU A 206 -12.26 -1.02 10.54
CA LEU A 206 -11.26 -0.93 11.60
C LEU A 206 -10.66 0.49 11.64
N PRO A 207 -10.21 0.96 12.81
CA PRO A 207 -9.46 2.20 12.93
C PRO A 207 -8.16 2.13 12.13
N VAL A 208 -7.83 3.22 11.43
CA VAL A 208 -6.67 3.26 10.53
C VAL A 208 -5.36 3.04 11.29
N HIS A 209 -5.22 3.64 12.47
CA HIS A 209 -4.03 3.53 13.32
C HIS A 209 -3.82 2.09 13.86
N GLU A 210 -4.88 1.34 14.17
CA GLU A 210 -4.76 -0.07 14.57
C GLU A 210 -4.25 -0.93 13.41
N VAL A 211 -4.81 -0.74 12.21
CA VAL A 211 -4.40 -1.47 11.01
C VAL A 211 -2.96 -1.14 10.61
N ALA A 212 -2.56 0.12 10.74
CA ALA A 212 -1.17 0.53 10.50
C ALA A 212 -0.22 -0.13 11.50
N ARG A 213 -0.58 -0.17 12.77
CA ARG A 213 0.20 -0.84 13.83
C ARG A 213 0.31 -2.34 13.57
N ASP A 214 -0.79 -3.01 13.24
CA ASP A 214 -0.77 -4.43 12.89
C ASP A 214 0.18 -4.72 11.72
N GLY A 215 0.14 -3.87 10.67
CA GLY A 215 1.02 -3.96 9.51
C GLY A 215 2.49 -3.69 9.86
N TRP A 216 2.74 -2.68 10.66
CA TRP A 216 4.08 -2.30 11.12
C TRP A 216 4.73 -3.41 11.94
N GLU A 217 4.02 -3.94 12.93
CA GLU A 217 4.51 -5.05 13.76
C GLU A 217 4.66 -6.35 12.96
N ALA A 218 3.76 -6.61 12.00
CA ALA A 218 3.90 -7.74 11.11
C ALA A 218 5.16 -7.64 10.24
N MET A 219 5.47 -6.46 9.71
CA MET A 219 6.68 -6.18 8.95
C MET A 219 7.94 -6.37 9.80
N LYS A 220 7.97 -5.82 11.01
CA LYS A 220 9.11 -5.98 11.94
C LYS A 220 9.35 -7.44 12.31
N ALA A 221 8.28 -8.20 12.48
CA ALA A 221 8.33 -9.64 12.77
C ALA A 221 8.59 -10.52 11.54
N GLY A 222 8.77 -9.95 10.34
CA GLY A 222 8.97 -10.70 9.09
C GLY A 222 7.79 -11.59 8.69
N ARG A 223 6.57 -11.25 9.13
CA ARG A 223 5.38 -12.05 8.79
C ARG A 223 5.03 -11.87 7.32
N ARG A 224 4.77 -12.99 6.66
CA ARG A 224 4.46 -13.01 5.21
C ARG A 224 3.21 -12.24 4.83
N LEU A 225 2.14 -12.46 5.58
CA LEU A 225 0.81 -11.92 5.31
C LEU A 225 0.22 -11.38 6.61
N CYS A 226 -0.25 -10.14 6.55
CA CYS A 226 -1.00 -9.51 7.62
C CYS A 226 -2.41 -9.17 7.13
N VAL A 227 -3.41 -9.80 7.72
CA VAL A 227 -4.83 -9.50 7.47
C VAL A 227 -5.43 -9.03 8.80
N PRO A 228 -5.61 -7.73 9.01
CA PRO A 228 -6.22 -7.19 10.22
C PRO A 228 -7.68 -7.61 10.38
N GLY A 229 -8.05 -7.98 11.60
CA GLY A 229 -9.42 -8.36 11.97
C GLY A 229 -9.76 -9.82 11.70
N ILE A 230 -10.29 -10.51 12.73
CA ILE A 230 -10.62 -11.95 12.66
C ILE A 230 -11.71 -12.22 11.60
N GLY A 231 -12.75 -11.38 11.53
CA GLY A 231 -13.82 -11.55 10.53
C GLY A 231 -13.31 -11.46 9.09
N THR A 232 -12.33 -10.61 8.85
CA THR A 232 -11.67 -10.48 7.54
C THR A 232 -10.85 -11.71 7.18
N LYS A 233 -10.11 -12.27 8.15
CA LYS A 233 -9.37 -13.53 7.97
C LYS A 233 -10.29 -14.69 7.61
N VAL A 234 -11.41 -14.83 8.34
CA VAL A 234 -12.41 -15.86 8.09
C VAL A 234 -13.03 -15.68 6.70
N ALA A 235 -13.42 -14.45 6.32
CA ALA A 235 -13.98 -14.18 5.01
C ALA A 235 -13.04 -14.62 3.87
N ILE A 236 -11.73 -14.28 3.95
CA ILE A 236 -10.75 -14.73 2.97
C ILE A 236 -10.59 -16.25 2.98
N ALA A 237 -10.54 -16.89 4.14
CA ALA A 237 -10.42 -18.35 4.23
C ALA A 237 -11.61 -19.04 3.55
N VAL A 238 -12.82 -18.55 3.76
CA VAL A 238 -14.04 -19.10 3.14
C VAL A 238 -14.01 -18.99 1.61
N THR A 239 -13.45 -17.92 1.03
CA THR A 239 -13.37 -17.78 -0.43
C THR A 239 -12.53 -18.87 -1.10
N ARG A 240 -11.66 -19.57 -0.35
CA ARG A 240 -10.87 -20.68 -0.89
C ARG A 240 -11.70 -21.95 -1.13
N PHE A 241 -12.81 -22.10 -0.43
CA PHE A 241 -13.69 -23.29 -0.52
C PHE A 241 -14.93 -23.02 -1.37
N VAL A 242 -15.20 -21.77 -1.74
CA VAL A 242 -16.34 -21.40 -2.59
C VAL A 242 -15.89 -21.37 -4.06
N PRO A 243 -16.64 -21.97 -5.00
CA PRO A 243 -16.36 -21.85 -6.43
C PRO A 243 -16.26 -20.38 -6.86
N ARG A 244 -15.37 -20.09 -7.81
CA ARG A 244 -15.11 -18.69 -8.28
C ARG A 244 -16.39 -17.99 -8.73
N SER A 245 -17.32 -18.69 -9.34
CA SER A 245 -18.63 -18.15 -9.74
C SER A 245 -19.47 -17.70 -8.55
N GLY A 246 -19.45 -18.44 -7.44
CA GLY A 246 -20.13 -18.09 -6.20
C GLY A 246 -19.51 -16.86 -5.54
N VAL A 247 -18.17 -16.80 -5.48
CA VAL A 247 -17.45 -15.61 -4.98
C VAL A 247 -17.79 -14.39 -5.84
N LEU A 248 -17.77 -14.52 -7.17
CA LEU A 248 -18.12 -13.44 -8.08
C LEU A 248 -19.56 -12.95 -7.87
N ALA A 249 -20.54 -13.86 -7.75
CA ALA A 249 -21.92 -13.51 -7.49
C ALA A 249 -22.09 -12.76 -6.16
N MET A 250 -21.40 -13.22 -5.10
CA MET A 250 -21.40 -12.57 -3.79
C MET A 250 -20.81 -11.16 -3.86
N VAL A 251 -19.64 -10.98 -4.47
CA VAL A 251 -18.99 -9.68 -4.59
C VAL A 251 -19.83 -8.74 -5.46
N THR A 252 -20.43 -9.25 -6.56
CA THR A 252 -21.34 -8.45 -7.41
C THR A 252 -22.50 -7.89 -6.59
N ARG A 253 -23.14 -8.72 -5.74
CA ARG A 253 -24.24 -8.26 -4.85
C ARG A 253 -23.79 -7.20 -3.85
N LEU A 254 -22.57 -7.35 -3.31
CA LEU A 254 -21.98 -6.40 -2.36
C LEU A 254 -21.56 -5.08 -3.02
N GLN A 255 -21.23 -5.09 -4.32
CA GLN A 255 -20.83 -3.89 -5.07
C GLN A 255 -22.04 -3.15 -5.70
N ARG A 256 -23.18 -3.82 -5.90
CA ARG A 256 -24.39 -3.14 -6.34
C ARG A 256 -24.87 -2.21 -5.22
N GLY A 257 -24.86 -0.88 -5.48
CA GLY A 257 -25.65 0.07 -4.72
C GLY A 257 -27.16 -0.20 -4.97
N ARG A 258 -28.02 0.32 -4.10
CA ARG A 258 -29.45 0.43 -4.42
C ARG A 258 -29.62 1.46 -5.50
#